data_6553a7d96f912afbdc1f1dc6b0b27b0e
#
_entry.id   6553a7d96f912afbdc1f1dc6b0b27b0e
#
_cell.length_a   1.000
_cell.length_b   1.000
_cell.length_c   1.000
_cell.angle_alpha   90.00
_cell.angle_beta   90.00
_cell.angle_gamma   90.00
#
_symmetry.space_group_name_H-M   'P 1'
#
loop_
_entity.id
_entity.type
_entity.pdbx_description
1 polymer ?
#
loop_
_entity_poly.entity_id
_entity_poly.type
_entity_poly.pdbx_seq_one_letter_code
_entity_poly.pdbx_strand_id
1 'polypeptide(L)'
;KAFLPMMLEQREGCIVNVSSVFGFVGFPAQGAYNISKFGVRGLTECLWSELAGSGVRAVSVHPGGIKTNIEIAGRRCAAAGEEESRLAKLGEKLLLTPPAECAADILAGVERGDLQIVTGNKSSTLHWLSRLLPDRYPKILRLLTG
;
A
#
# COMPACT_ATOMS: atom_id res chain seq x y z
N LYS A 1 -8.86 -1.51 17.67
CA LYS A 1 -9.54 -2.08 18.85
C LYS A 1 -10.48 -1.08 19.52
N ALA A 2 -10.16 0.22 19.57
CA ALA A 2 -11.00 1.21 20.27
C ALA A 2 -12.36 1.44 19.59
N PHE A 3 -12.43 1.50 18.29
CA PHE A 3 -13.65 1.83 17.54
C PHE A 3 -14.46 0.60 17.09
N LEU A 4 -13.81 -0.55 16.92
CA LEU A 4 -14.47 -1.75 16.39
C LEU A 4 -15.68 -2.23 17.21
N PRO A 5 -15.65 -2.27 18.56
CA PRO A 5 -16.82 -2.68 19.33
C PRO A 5 -18.05 -1.82 19.04
N MET A 6 -17.88 -0.49 18.98
CA MET A 6 -18.96 0.45 18.66
C MET A 6 -19.52 0.21 17.24
N MET A 7 -18.64 0.01 16.26
CA MET A 7 -19.06 -0.29 14.88
C MET A 7 -19.86 -1.61 14.80
N LEU A 8 -19.44 -2.64 15.53
CA LEU A 8 -20.14 -3.92 15.58
C LEU A 8 -21.52 -3.80 16.23
N GLU A 9 -21.64 -3.03 17.33
CA GLU A 9 -22.91 -2.75 17.98
C GLU A 9 -23.88 -2.00 17.05
N GLN A 10 -23.37 -0.98 16.36
CA GLN A 10 -24.13 -0.20 15.38
C GLN A 10 -24.43 -0.98 14.09
N ARG A 11 -23.74 -2.10 13.87
CA ARG A 11 -23.75 -2.87 12.62
C ARG A 11 -23.40 -2.04 11.38
N GLU A 12 -22.59 -1.01 11.57
CA GLU A 12 -22.19 -0.07 10.54
C GLU A 12 -20.78 0.44 10.80
N GLY A 13 -19.95 0.48 9.74
CA GLY A 13 -18.61 1.04 9.83
C GLY A 13 -17.71 0.61 8.69
N CYS A 14 -16.63 1.35 8.51
CA CYS A 14 -15.59 1.02 7.54
C CYS A 14 -14.20 1.29 8.13
N ILE A 15 -13.38 0.26 8.18
CA ILE A 15 -11.97 0.33 8.59
C ILE A 15 -11.13 0.43 7.33
N VAL A 16 -10.48 1.56 7.11
CA VAL A 16 -9.61 1.79 5.95
C VAL A 16 -8.15 1.68 6.39
N ASN A 17 -7.49 0.61 6.00
CA ASN A 17 -6.08 0.35 6.30
C ASN A 17 -5.19 0.73 5.12
N VAL A 18 -4.28 1.69 5.34
CA VAL A 18 -3.39 2.18 4.29
C VAL A 18 -2.10 1.37 4.26
N SER A 19 -2.01 0.44 3.30
CA SER A 19 -0.82 -0.31 2.94
C SER A 19 0.05 0.48 1.94
N SER A 20 0.48 -0.13 0.86
CA SER A 20 1.26 0.43 -0.25
C SER A 20 1.26 -0.57 -1.40
N VAL A 21 1.69 -0.17 -2.59
CA VAL A 21 2.09 -1.12 -3.65
C VAL A 21 3.21 -2.04 -3.18
N PHE A 22 4.03 -1.60 -2.22
CA PHE A 22 5.04 -2.43 -1.55
C PHE A 22 4.46 -3.41 -0.51
N GLY A 23 3.14 -3.50 -0.40
CA GLY A 23 2.40 -4.61 0.19
C GLY A 23 2.04 -5.72 -0.82
N PHE A 24 2.39 -5.55 -2.11
CA PHE A 24 2.27 -6.56 -3.16
C PHE A 24 3.63 -7.06 -3.65
N VAL A 25 4.61 -6.18 -3.70
CA VAL A 25 5.95 -6.45 -4.24
C VAL A 25 7.02 -6.19 -3.20
N GLY A 26 8.02 -7.08 -3.13
CA GLY A 26 9.25 -6.83 -2.39
C GLY A 26 10.14 -5.86 -3.18
N PHE A 27 10.39 -4.66 -2.64
CA PHE A 27 11.26 -3.67 -3.27
C PHE A 27 12.64 -3.68 -2.59
N PRO A 28 13.75 -3.64 -3.36
CA PRO A 28 15.10 -3.65 -2.79
C PRO A 28 15.32 -2.52 -1.79
N ALA A 29 16.17 -2.72 -0.80
CA ALA A 29 16.51 -1.79 0.28
C ALA A 29 15.33 -1.29 1.14
N GLN A 30 14.11 -1.85 0.97
CA GLN A 30 12.90 -1.45 1.68
C GLN A 30 12.33 -2.59 2.56
N GLY A 31 13.19 -3.50 3.06
CA GLY A 31 12.75 -4.71 3.77
C GLY A 31 11.81 -4.44 4.94
N ALA A 32 12.17 -3.55 5.88
CA ALA A 32 11.34 -3.22 7.03
C ALA A 32 10.00 -2.57 6.61
N TYR A 33 10.03 -1.68 5.63
CA TYR A 33 8.82 -1.07 5.08
C TYR A 33 7.92 -2.10 4.40
N ASN A 34 8.49 -2.99 3.58
CA ASN A 34 7.76 -4.08 2.95
C ASN A 34 7.06 -4.96 4.00
N ILE A 35 7.80 -5.43 5.03
CA ILE A 35 7.22 -6.23 6.12
C ILE A 35 6.01 -5.52 6.72
N SER A 36 6.12 -4.23 7.04
CA SER A 36 5.02 -3.47 7.61
C SER A 36 3.80 -3.41 6.68
N LYS A 37 4.00 -3.19 5.38
CA LYS A 37 2.93 -3.00 4.40
C LYS A 37 2.28 -4.33 3.97
N PHE A 38 3.05 -5.41 3.87
CA PHE A 38 2.50 -6.76 3.74
C PHE A 38 1.69 -7.14 4.99
N GLY A 39 2.18 -6.81 6.19
CA GLY A 39 1.46 -7.04 7.45
C GLY A 39 0.12 -6.32 7.51
N VAL A 40 0.07 -5.04 7.11
CA VAL A 40 -1.19 -4.26 7.03
C VAL A 40 -2.18 -4.91 6.05
N ARG A 41 -1.70 -5.34 4.89
CA ARG A 41 -2.52 -6.06 3.92
C ARG A 41 -3.05 -7.36 4.50
N GLY A 42 -2.18 -8.23 5.04
CA GLY A 42 -2.58 -9.51 5.61
C GLY A 42 -3.60 -9.36 6.74
N LEU A 43 -3.40 -8.38 7.66
CA LEU A 43 -4.38 -8.05 8.68
C LEU A 43 -5.73 -7.65 8.07
N THR A 44 -5.75 -6.85 7.01
CA THR A 44 -7.00 -6.41 6.39
C THR A 44 -7.72 -7.58 5.72
N GLU A 45 -6.99 -8.48 5.06
CA GLU A 45 -7.55 -9.69 4.46
C GLU A 45 -8.15 -10.64 5.52
N CYS A 46 -7.54 -10.75 6.71
CA CYS A 46 -8.16 -11.46 7.85
C CYS A 46 -9.48 -10.81 8.27
N LEU A 47 -9.51 -9.47 8.39
CA LEU A 47 -10.72 -8.75 8.75
C LEU A 47 -11.86 -8.94 7.73
N TRP A 48 -11.59 -9.20 6.47
CA TRP A 48 -12.67 -9.50 5.50
C TRP A 48 -13.49 -10.72 5.90
N SER A 49 -12.82 -11.75 6.40
CA SER A 49 -13.48 -12.97 6.86
C SER A 49 -14.11 -12.81 8.26
N GLU A 50 -13.38 -12.16 9.17
CA GLU A 50 -13.81 -11.97 10.56
C GLU A 50 -15.05 -11.05 10.69
N LEU A 51 -15.18 -10.07 9.80
CA LEU A 51 -16.28 -9.09 9.81
C LEU A 51 -17.43 -9.46 8.87
N ALA A 52 -17.36 -10.62 8.21
CA ALA A 52 -18.41 -11.05 7.28
C ALA A 52 -19.77 -11.10 7.99
N GLY A 53 -20.79 -10.44 7.40
CA GLY A 53 -22.14 -10.39 7.95
C GLY A 53 -22.37 -9.47 9.16
N SER A 54 -21.32 -8.82 9.67
CA SER A 54 -21.42 -7.91 10.83
C SER A 54 -22.02 -6.53 10.50
N GLY A 55 -22.03 -6.12 9.23
CA GLY A 55 -22.34 -4.76 8.80
C GLY A 55 -21.10 -3.83 8.79
N VAL A 56 -19.95 -4.29 9.32
CA VAL A 56 -18.68 -3.55 9.31
C VAL A 56 -17.81 -4.06 8.17
N ARG A 57 -17.16 -3.15 7.46
CA ARG A 57 -16.24 -3.48 6.34
C ARG A 57 -14.81 -3.14 6.68
N ALA A 58 -13.86 -3.85 6.09
CA ALA A 58 -12.45 -3.48 6.07
C ALA A 58 -12.00 -3.27 4.61
N VAL A 59 -11.19 -2.25 4.38
CA VAL A 59 -10.67 -1.88 3.06
C VAL A 59 -9.17 -1.76 3.12
N SER A 60 -8.49 -2.43 2.19
CA SER A 60 -7.03 -2.34 2.02
C SER A 60 -6.70 -1.35 0.91
N VAL A 61 -5.99 -0.27 1.24
CA VAL A 61 -5.58 0.74 0.29
C VAL A 61 -4.10 0.56 -0.07
N HIS A 62 -3.81 0.57 -1.36
CA HIS A 62 -2.45 0.36 -1.89
C HIS A 62 -2.02 1.55 -2.77
N PRO A 63 -1.56 2.65 -2.15
CA PRO A 63 -1.02 3.78 -2.90
C PRO A 63 0.29 3.41 -3.60
N GLY A 64 0.47 3.92 -4.81
CA GLY A 64 1.74 3.93 -5.53
C GLY A 64 2.52 5.21 -5.26
N GLY A 65 3.08 5.81 -6.31
CA GLY A 65 3.87 7.03 -6.21
C GLY A 65 3.04 8.28 -5.93
N ILE A 66 2.73 8.57 -4.67
CA ILE A 66 2.02 9.77 -4.22
C ILE A 66 3.02 10.86 -3.86
N LYS A 67 2.81 12.08 -4.35
CA LYS A 67 3.66 13.25 -4.12
C LYS A 67 3.53 13.75 -2.67
N THR A 68 4.34 13.19 -1.78
CA THR A 68 4.39 13.50 -0.35
C THR A 68 5.84 13.66 0.11
N ASN A 69 6.05 14.10 1.34
CA ASN A 69 7.37 14.21 1.95
C ASN A 69 7.87 12.90 2.56
N ILE A 70 7.28 11.75 2.24
CA ILE A 70 7.58 10.46 2.88
C ILE A 70 9.06 10.06 2.74
N GLU A 71 9.67 10.31 1.57
CA GLU A 71 11.08 10.02 1.34
C GLU A 71 12.02 10.95 2.09
N ILE A 72 11.64 12.22 2.24
CA ILE A 72 12.42 13.24 2.95
C ILE A 72 12.32 13.04 4.47
N ALA A 73 11.11 12.73 4.97
CA ALA A 73 10.84 12.54 6.40
C ALA A 73 11.20 11.12 6.89
N GLY A 74 11.45 10.19 5.99
CA GLY A 74 11.79 8.80 6.30
C GLY A 74 13.11 8.67 7.06
N ARG A 75 13.12 7.88 8.13
CA ARG A 75 14.38 7.53 8.83
C ARG A 75 15.17 6.54 7.98
N ARG A 76 16.42 6.84 7.75
CA ARG A 76 17.35 5.94 7.05
C ARG A 76 18.33 5.30 8.06
N CYS A 77 18.78 4.10 7.76
CA CYS A 77 19.84 3.47 8.51
C CYS A 77 21.12 4.31 8.41
N ALA A 78 21.88 4.43 9.51
CA ALA A 78 23.16 5.12 9.50
C ALA A 78 24.22 4.47 8.57
N ALA A 79 24.02 3.17 8.26
CA ALA A 79 24.85 2.41 7.32
C ALA A 79 24.29 2.39 5.88
N ALA A 80 23.30 3.26 5.55
CA ALA A 80 22.77 3.35 4.20
C ALA A 80 23.87 3.80 3.22
N GLY A 81 24.00 3.06 2.13
CA GLY A 81 25.05 3.26 1.12
C GLY A 81 24.56 3.97 -0.14
N GLU A 82 25.36 3.84 -1.21
CA GLU A 82 25.06 4.46 -2.50
C GLU A 82 23.82 3.84 -3.18
N GLU A 83 23.61 2.54 -3.00
CA GLU A 83 22.47 1.84 -3.59
C GLU A 83 21.14 2.34 -3.03
N GLU A 84 21.04 2.46 -1.69
CA GLU A 84 19.86 3.02 -1.04
C GLU A 84 19.61 4.46 -1.45
N SER A 85 20.68 5.25 -1.60
CA SER A 85 20.60 6.64 -2.05
C SER A 85 20.10 6.74 -3.50
N ARG A 86 20.55 5.84 -4.38
CA ARG A 86 20.09 5.75 -5.77
C ARG A 86 18.62 5.36 -5.84
N LEU A 87 18.20 4.34 -5.08
CA LEU A 87 16.81 3.87 -5.03
C LEU A 87 15.87 4.93 -4.47
N ALA A 88 16.32 5.71 -3.48
CA ALA A 88 15.55 6.83 -2.95
C ALA A 88 15.31 7.92 -4.01
N LYS A 89 16.35 8.31 -4.76
CA LYS A 89 16.22 9.27 -5.87
C LYS A 89 15.29 8.76 -6.98
N LEU A 90 15.30 7.45 -7.24
CA LEU A 90 14.34 6.83 -8.17
C LEU A 90 12.91 6.91 -7.60
N GLY A 91 12.75 6.64 -6.32
CA GLY A 91 11.47 6.78 -5.61
C GLY A 91 10.90 8.19 -5.76
N GLU A 92 11.69 9.22 -5.47
CA GLU A 92 11.29 10.62 -5.60
C GLU A 92 10.73 10.95 -7.00
N LYS A 93 11.36 10.43 -8.06
CA LYS A 93 10.90 10.62 -9.45
C LYS A 93 9.57 9.94 -9.75
N LEU A 94 9.17 8.95 -8.95
CA LEU A 94 7.91 8.23 -9.11
C LEU A 94 6.77 8.82 -8.29
N LEU A 95 7.05 9.75 -7.36
CA LEU A 95 6.06 10.41 -6.51
C LEU A 95 5.35 11.53 -7.31
N LEU A 96 4.45 11.15 -8.21
CA LEU A 96 3.82 12.06 -9.17
C LEU A 96 2.37 12.39 -8.86
N THR A 97 1.62 11.46 -8.28
CA THR A 97 0.18 11.63 -8.04
C THR A 97 -0.09 12.58 -6.88
N PRO A 98 -0.90 13.62 -7.06
CA PRO A 98 -1.28 14.52 -5.99
C PRO A 98 -1.99 13.78 -4.84
N PRO A 99 -1.74 14.12 -3.56
CA PRO A 99 -2.43 13.50 -2.43
C PRO A 99 -3.96 13.63 -2.48
N ALA A 100 -4.47 14.75 -3.00
CA ALA A 100 -5.91 14.98 -3.15
C ALA A 100 -6.57 14.00 -4.13
N GLU A 101 -5.90 13.68 -5.24
CA GLU A 101 -6.35 12.68 -6.20
C GLU A 101 -6.41 11.29 -5.56
N CYS A 102 -5.34 10.90 -4.86
CA CYS A 102 -5.31 9.65 -4.12
C CYS A 102 -6.45 9.57 -3.07
N ALA A 103 -6.72 10.65 -2.35
CA ALA A 103 -7.81 10.71 -1.38
C ALA A 103 -9.18 10.56 -2.06
N ALA A 104 -9.40 11.20 -3.20
CA ALA A 104 -10.64 11.06 -3.98
C ALA A 104 -10.86 9.62 -4.45
N ASP A 105 -9.81 8.96 -4.96
CA ASP A 105 -9.87 7.56 -5.37
C ASP A 105 -10.23 6.64 -4.19
N ILE A 106 -9.65 6.89 -3.01
CA ILE A 106 -9.95 6.13 -1.79
C ILE A 106 -11.42 6.28 -1.41
N LEU A 107 -11.92 7.51 -1.34
CA LEU A 107 -13.32 7.78 -0.99
C LEU A 107 -14.27 7.12 -1.98
N ALA A 108 -14.05 7.30 -3.28
CA ALA A 108 -14.84 6.67 -4.32
C ALA A 108 -14.82 5.13 -4.24
N GLY A 109 -13.67 4.52 -3.93
CA GLY A 109 -13.57 3.07 -3.74
C GLY A 109 -14.33 2.59 -2.50
N VAL A 110 -14.27 3.33 -1.40
CA VAL A 110 -15.04 3.04 -0.17
C VAL A 110 -16.54 3.13 -0.46
N GLU A 111 -16.99 4.15 -1.19
CA GLU A 111 -18.41 4.32 -1.59
C GLU A 111 -18.89 3.18 -2.48
N ARG A 112 -18.08 2.71 -3.43
CA ARG A 112 -18.40 1.55 -4.27
C ARG A 112 -18.44 0.22 -3.51
N GLY A 113 -17.90 0.18 -2.30
CA GLY A 113 -17.78 -1.05 -1.51
C GLY A 113 -16.57 -1.91 -1.87
N ASP A 114 -15.56 -1.34 -2.51
CA ASP A 114 -14.34 -2.05 -2.86
C ASP A 114 -13.62 -2.57 -1.61
N LEU A 115 -13.19 -3.82 -1.62
CA LEU A 115 -12.37 -4.40 -0.54
C LEU A 115 -10.89 -3.99 -0.66
N GLN A 116 -10.46 -3.71 -1.88
CA GLN A 116 -9.08 -3.36 -2.20
C GLN A 116 -9.05 -2.17 -3.17
N ILE A 117 -8.35 -1.11 -2.78
CA ILE A 117 -8.21 0.10 -3.58
C ILE A 117 -6.74 0.27 -3.95
N VAL A 118 -6.48 0.32 -5.26
CA VAL A 118 -5.13 0.53 -5.82
C VAL A 118 -5.14 1.88 -6.53
N THR A 119 -4.32 2.82 -6.07
CA THR A 119 -4.31 4.21 -6.57
C THR A 119 -2.91 4.77 -6.70
N GLY A 120 -2.76 5.80 -7.50
CA GLY A 120 -1.50 6.51 -7.70
C GLY A 120 -0.56 5.90 -8.75
N ASN A 121 0.53 6.62 -9.00
CA ASN A 121 1.47 6.30 -10.08
C ASN A 121 2.06 4.89 -9.95
N LYS A 122 2.04 4.13 -11.05
CA LYS A 122 2.55 2.76 -11.18
C LYS A 122 1.89 1.71 -10.28
N SER A 123 0.88 2.07 -9.49
CA SER A 123 0.23 1.15 -8.54
C SER A 123 -0.40 -0.06 -9.23
N SER A 124 -1.26 0.17 -10.22
CA SER A 124 -1.92 -0.91 -10.98
C SER A 124 -0.92 -1.78 -11.74
N THR A 125 0.13 -1.17 -12.30
CA THR A 125 1.19 -1.91 -13.00
C THR A 125 1.90 -2.90 -12.06
N LEU A 126 2.32 -2.44 -10.88
CA LEU A 126 3.00 -3.28 -9.89
C LEU A 126 2.06 -4.35 -9.31
N HIS A 127 0.81 -3.99 -9.07
CA HIS A 127 -0.22 -4.93 -8.61
C HIS A 127 -0.38 -6.10 -9.59
N TRP A 128 -0.66 -5.81 -10.86
CA TRP A 128 -0.86 -6.84 -11.86
C TRP A 128 0.42 -7.61 -12.19
N LEU A 129 1.57 -6.94 -12.19
CA LEU A 129 2.85 -7.59 -12.40
C LEU A 129 3.12 -8.67 -11.35
N SER A 130 2.91 -8.36 -10.06
CA SER A 130 3.11 -9.34 -8.99
C SER A 130 2.09 -10.47 -9.01
N ARG A 131 0.86 -10.19 -9.44
CA ARG A 131 -0.23 -11.17 -9.48
C ARG A 131 -0.12 -12.14 -10.66
N LEU A 132 0.27 -11.64 -11.83
CA LEU A 132 0.34 -12.44 -13.06
C LEU A 132 1.71 -13.11 -13.25
N LEU A 133 2.77 -12.54 -12.69
CA LEU A 133 4.14 -13.02 -12.83
C LEU A 133 4.86 -13.12 -11.48
N PRO A 134 4.32 -13.91 -10.50
CA PRO A 134 4.83 -13.93 -9.14
C PRO A 134 6.32 -14.30 -9.05
N ASP A 135 6.77 -15.24 -9.88
CA ASP A 135 8.17 -15.70 -9.89
C ASP A 135 9.10 -14.85 -10.76
N ARG A 136 8.54 -14.01 -11.63
CA ARG A 136 9.31 -13.22 -12.61
C ARG A 136 9.40 -11.74 -12.26
N TYR A 137 8.43 -11.20 -11.52
CA TYR A 137 8.41 -9.77 -11.19
C TYR A 137 9.70 -9.29 -10.50
N PRO A 138 10.39 -10.06 -9.65
CA PRO A 138 11.63 -9.59 -9.02
C PRO A 138 12.73 -9.32 -10.04
N LYS A 139 12.83 -10.15 -11.09
CA LYS A 139 13.79 -9.94 -12.19
C LYS A 139 13.46 -8.69 -13.00
N ILE A 140 12.16 -8.46 -13.26
CA ILE A 140 11.69 -7.27 -13.98
C ILE A 140 11.95 -6.01 -13.15
N LEU A 141 11.65 -6.01 -11.85
CA LEU A 141 11.97 -4.89 -10.97
C LEU A 141 13.45 -4.57 -10.96
N ARG A 142 14.31 -5.59 -10.88
CA ARG A 142 15.77 -5.41 -10.93
C ARG A 142 16.23 -4.73 -12.21
N LEU A 143 15.65 -5.07 -13.36
CA LEU A 143 15.97 -4.42 -14.64
C LEU A 143 15.52 -2.96 -14.69
N LEU A 144 14.46 -2.61 -13.97
CA LEU A 144 13.92 -1.24 -13.91
C LEU A 144 14.65 -0.36 -12.87
N THR A 145 15.30 -0.97 -11.90
CA THR A 145 16.01 -0.28 -10.81
C THR A 145 17.54 -0.34 -10.93
N GLY A 146 18.10 -1.22 -11.75
CA GLY A 146 19.54 -1.35 -12.08
C GLY A 146 19.97 -0.41 -13.15
#